data_bb22b56fd743c5290ae1b6b0d46fd5ba
#
_entry.id   bb22b56fd743c5290ae1b6b0d46fd5ba
#
_cell.length_a   1.000
_cell.length_b   1.000
_cell.length_c   1.000
_cell.angle_alpha   90.00
_cell.angle_beta   90.00
_cell.angle_gamma   90.00
#
_symmetry.space_group_name_H-M   'P 1'
#
loop_
_entity.id
_entity.type
_entity.pdbx_description
1 polymer ?
#
loop_
_entity_poly.entity_id
_entity_poly.type
_entity_poly.pdbx_seq_one_letter_code
_entity_poly.pdbx_strand_id
1 'polypeptide(L)'
;MLYTVLAGKGKAACFFFGLVNAPLYAMLSWRHGYYGDVALNVYYFAMMFPGLKAWCSHRGQTAEEGVERTRLTLRQALRLSATLLAFSILLWGVLHALGGTRPFCDSLTNVLSVAAMALTVRRAIEQWFLWIAVDLIEVVMWWKVWAETGNSVSLLLMWLLFLANGVYLLLLWLRTARQHPLKVCCSYRNAAGG
;
A
#
# COMPACT_ATOMS: atom_id res chain seq x y z
N MET A 1 0.20 8.56 -8.67
CA MET A 1 0.40 7.88 -9.97
C MET A 1 1.87 7.59 -10.27
N LEU A 2 2.79 8.56 -10.37
CA LEU A 2 4.19 8.29 -10.76
C LEU A 2 4.90 7.32 -9.78
N TYR A 3 4.69 7.47 -8.46
CA TYR A 3 5.17 6.53 -7.46
C TYR A 3 4.74 5.08 -7.77
N THR A 4 3.45 4.85 -7.99
CA THR A 4 2.88 3.51 -8.20
C THR A 4 3.38 2.89 -9.49
N VAL A 5 3.47 3.66 -10.59
CA VAL A 5 4.01 3.19 -11.87
C VAL A 5 5.47 2.78 -11.75
N LEU A 6 6.30 3.57 -11.05
CA LEU A 6 7.71 3.24 -10.82
C LEU A 6 7.86 2.01 -9.90
N ALA A 7 7.04 1.92 -8.85
CA ALA A 7 7.00 0.75 -7.98
C ALA A 7 6.61 -0.51 -8.76
N GLY A 8 5.62 -0.41 -9.64
CA GLY A 8 5.22 -1.50 -10.51
C GLY A 8 6.31 -1.97 -11.47
N LYS A 9 7.12 -1.06 -11.97
CA LYS A 9 8.32 -1.37 -12.77
C LYS A 9 9.51 -1.87 -11.95
N GLY A 10 9.36 -2.03 -10.63
CA GLY A 10 10.44 -2.48 -9.75
C GLY A 10 11.59 -1.46 -9.60
N LYS A 11 11.31 -0.17 -9.83
CA LYS A 11 12.33 0.89 -9.77
C LYS A 11 12.35 1.55 -8.39
N ALA A 12 13.49 1.47 -7.68
CA ALA A 12 13.67 2.11 -6.37
C ALA A 12 13.45 3.64 -6.38
N ALA A 13 13.52 4.28 -7.56
CA ALA A 13 13.22 5.70 -7.73
C ALA A 13 11.80 6.09 -7.24
N CYS A 14 10.86 5.15 -7.14
CA CYS A 14 9.52 5.41 -6.58
C CYS A 14 9.60 6.04 -5.18
N PHE A 15 10.54 5.60 -4.34
CA PHE A 15 10.67 6.10 -2.97
C PHE A 15 11.06 7.58 -2.91
N PHE A 16 11.83 8.11 -3.87
CA PHE A 16 12.11 9.56 -3.94
C PHE A 16 10.84 10.39 -4.17
N PHE A 17 9.96 9.91 -5.04
CA PHE A 17 8.66 10.56 -5.24
C PHE A 17 7.76 10.44 -4.01
N GLY A 18 7.85 9.32 -3.27
CA GLY A 18 7.17 9.14 -2.00
C GLY A 18 7.65 10.10 -0.91
N LEU A 19 8.98 10.34 -0.82
CA LEU A 19 9.57 11.28 0.13
C LEU A 19 9.07 12.72 -0.07
N VAL A 20 8.75 13.11 -1.30
CA VAL A 20 8.15 14.43 -1.59
C VAL A 20 6.64 14.42 -1.36
N ASN A 21 5.96 13.37 -1.82
CA ASN A 21 4.50 13.30 -1.80
C ASN A 21 3.92 13.17 -0.39
N ALA A 22 4.51 12.32 0.45
CA ALA A 22 3.96 12.04 1.78
C ALA A 22 3.95 13.29 2.71
N PRO A 23 5.00 14.11 2.81
CA PRO A 23 4.95 15.35 3.60
C PRO A 23 3.93 16.36 3.07
N LEU A 24 3.81 16.48 1.74
CA LEU A 24 2.83 17.40 1.14
C LEU A 24 1.39 17.00 1.49
N TYR A 25 1.08 15.71 1.40
CA TYR A 25 -0.22 15.17 1.81
C TYR A 25 -0.44 15.30 3.32
N ALA A 26 0.56 15.05 4.15
CA ALA A 26 0.48 15.25 5.59
C ALA A 26 0.14 16.70 5.94
N MET A 27 0.81 17.67 5.30
CA MET A 27 0.52 19.11 5.50
C MET A 27 -0.88 19.48 5.04
N LEU A 28 -1.33 18.96 3.90
CA LEU A 28 -2.68 19.21 3.38
C LEU A 28 -3.73 18.62 4.33
N SER A 29 -3.57 17.38 4.75
CA SER A 29 -4.46 16.70 5.69
C SER A 29 -4.51 17.40 7.05
N TRP A 30 -3.37 17.90 7.53
CA TRP A 30 -3.31 18.69 8.76
C TRP A 30 -4.18 19.97 8.69
N ARG A 31 -4.09 20.69 7.55
CA ARG A 31 -4.91 21.91 7.35
C ARG A 31 -6.41 21.62 7.33
N HIS A 32 -6.82 20.43 6.92
CA HIS A 32 -8.21 19.99 6.87
C HIS A 32 -8.67 19.23 8.13
N GLY A 33 -7.80 19.05 9.12
CA GLY A 33 -8.13 18.34 10.36
C GLY A 33 -8.21 16.82 10.22
N TYR A 34 -7.68 16.23 9.12
CA TYR A 34 -7.68 14.78 8.88
C TYR A 34 -6.48 14.12 9.55
N TYR A 35 -6.50 14.04 10.87
CA TYR A 35 -5.35 13.56 11.66
C TYR A 35 -4.98 12.10 11.39
N GLY A 36 -5.94 11.25 11.01
CA GLY A 36 -5.69 9.88 10.58
C GLY A 36 -4.80 9.83 9.33
N ASP A 37 -5.11 10.65 8.33
CA ASP A 37 -4.32 10.77 7.10
C ASP A 37 -2.93 11.36 7.37
N VAL A 38 -2.83 12.29 8.32
CA VAL A 38 -1.52 12.82 8.77
C VAL A 38 -0.67 11.68 9.32
N ALA A 39 -1.21 10.89 10.25
CA ALA A 39 -0.50 9.76 10.84
C ALA A 39 -0.09 8.72 9.78
N LEU A 40 -0.98 8.41 8.84
CA LEU A 40 -0.70 7.49 7.73
C LEU A 40 0.42 8.01 6.81
N ASN A 41 0.41 9.30 6.48
CA ASN A 41 1.43 9.89 5.63
C ASN A 41 2.79 10.03 6.34
N VAL A 42 2.80 10.28 7.66
CA VAL A 42 4.03 10.21 8.48
C VAL A 42 4.58 8.79 8.47
N TYR A 43 3.74 7.78 8.61
CA TYR A 43 4.15 6.39 8.47
C TYR A 43 4.71 6.09 7.08
N TYR A 44 4.05 6.53 6.00
CA TYR A 44 4.58 6.36 4.64
C TYR A 44 5.93 7.01 4.47
N PHE A 45 6.10 8.25 4.94
CA PHE A 45 7.39 8.95 4.88
C PHE A 45 8.49 8.15 5.58
N ALA A 46 8.23 7.66 6.80
CA ALA A 46 9.19 6.83 7.54
C ALA A 46 9.54 5.54 6.78
N MET A 47 8.58 4.92 6.11
CA MET A 47 8.78 3.67 5.35
C MET A 47 9.52 3.87 4.03
N MET A 48 9.66 5.10 3.51
CA MET A 48 10.46 5.38 2.32
C MET A 48 11.94 5.04 2.51
N PHE A 49 12.50 5.26 3.71
CA PHE A 49 13.92 5.00 3.99
C PHE A 49 14.26 3.50 3.97
N PRO A 50 13.61 2.63 4.76
CA PRO A 50 13.87 1.20 4.67
C PRO A 50 13.48 0.62 3.31
N GLY A 51 12.45 1.17 2.65
CA GLY A 51 12.05 0.78 1.31
C GLY A 51 13.14 1.05 0.28
N LEU A 52 13.66 2.26 0.25
CA LEU A 52 14.76 2.64 -0.64
C LEU A 52 15.98 1.73 -0.42
N LYS A 53 16.40 1.54 0.85
CA LYS A 53 17.51 0.64 1.21
C LYS A 53 17.26 -0.78 0.71
N ALA A 54 16.10 -1.36 1.01
CA ALA A 54 15.76 -2.73 0.63
C ALA A 54 15.72 -2.92 -0.89
N TRP A 55 15.17 -1.96 -1.63
CA TRP A 55 15.06 -2.06 -3.08
C TRP A 55 16.38 -1.81 -3.79
N CYS A 56 17.23 -0.91 -3.28
CA CYS A 56 18.58 -0.71 -3.81
C CYS A 56 19.49 -1.92 -3.58
N SER A 57 19.38 -2.58 -2.41
CA SER A 57 20.19 -3.75 -2.07
C SER A 57 19.83 -5.02 -2.84
N HIS A 58 18.61 -5.07 -3.42
CA HIS A 58 18.10 -6.26 -4.10
C HIS A 58 17.69 -5.93 -5.55
N ARG A 59 18.53 -5.15 -6.24
CA ARG A 59 18.36 -4.93 -7.68
C ARG A 59 18.58 -6.24 -8.43
N GLY A 60 17.74 -6.48 -9.47
CA GLY A 60 17.99 -7.54 -10.44
C GLY A 60 19.32 -7.30 -11.20
N GLN A 61 19.80 -8.34 -11.90
CA GLN A 61 21.05 -8.27 -12.62
C GLN A 61 21.00 -7.31 -13.82
N THR A 62 19.81 -7.09 -14.37
CA THR A 62 19.57 -6.15 -15.48
C THR A 62 18.66 -5.01 -15.08
N ALA A 63 18.78 -3.85 -15.75
CA ALA A 63 17.93 -2.69 -15.50
C ALA A 63 16.45 -2.95 -15.84
N GLU A 64 16.16 -3.96 -16.67
CA GLU A 64 14.81 -4.37 -17.08
C GLU A 64 14.14 -5.26 -16.03
N GLU A 65 14.90 -6.07 -15.28
CA GLU A 65 14.38 -6.96 -14.25
C GLU A 65 13.81 -6.20 -13.04
N GLY A 66 14.28 -4.98 -12.80
CA GLY A 66 13.87 -4.17 -11.67
C GLY A 66 14.37 -4.77 -10.34
N VAL A 67 13.52 -4.73 -9.30
CA VAL A 67 13.84 -5.30 -7.99
C VAL A 67 13.47 -6.80 -7.92
N GLU A 68 14.30 -7.59 -7.24
CA GLU A 68 13.96 -8.98 -6.93
C GLU A 68 12.67 -9.06 -6.12
N ARG A 69 11.70 -9.83 -6.60
CA ARG A 69 10.37 -9.95 -6.00
C ARG A 69 10.32 -11.11 -5.02
N THR A 70 9.52 -10.96 -3.98
CA THR A 70 9.29 -12.00 -2.97
C THR A 70 7.80 -12.36 -2.91
N ARG A 71 7.51 -13.50 -2.26
CA ARG A 71 6.14 -13.89 -1.94
C ARG A 71 6.05 -14.38 -0.49
N LEU A 72 4.88 -14.25 0.09
CA LEU A 72 4.59 -14.79 1.41
C LEU A 72 4.36 -16.31 1.35
N THR A 73 4.78 -17.02 2.40
CA THR A 73 4.31 -18.38 2.62
C THR A 73 2.84 -18.37 3.05
N LEU A 74 2.14 -19.50 2.86
CA LEU A 74 0.74 -19.61 3.30
C LEU A 74 0.58 -19.27 4.80
N ARG A 75 1.52 -19.73 5.65
CA ARG A 75 1.50 -19.42 7.09
C ARG A 75 1.66 -17.91 7.36
N GLN A 76 2.53 -17.23 6.60
CA GLN A 76 2.71 -15.77 6.71
C GLN A 76 1.47 -15.02 6.23
N ALA A 77 0.87 -15.45 5.12
CA ALA A 77 -0.36 -14.87 4.59
C ALA A 77 -1.53 -15.02 5.59
N LEU A 78 -1.73 -16.21 6.17
CA LEU A 78 -2.76 -16.45 7.17
C LEU A 78 -2.56 -15.60 8.44
N ARG A 79 -1.30 -15.51 8.93
CA ARG A 79 -0.98 -14.63 10.07
C ARG A 79 -1.26 -13.17 9.76
N LEU A 80 -0.85 -12.71 8.58
CA LEU A 80 -1.13 -11.35 8.12
C LEU A 80 -2.64 -11.09 8.07
N SER A 81 -3.43 -11.97 7.45
CA SER A 81 -4.89 -11.82 7.36
C SER A 81 -5.54 -11.76 8.74
N ALA A 82 -5.14 -12.64 9.67
CA ALA A 82 -5.65 -12.62 11.04
C ALA A 82 -5.27 -11.31 11.77
N THR A 83 -4.04 -10.83 11.58
CA THR A 83 -3.57 -9.57 12.15
C THR A 83 -4.36 -8.38 11.58
N LEU A 84 -4.55 -8.34 10.27
CA LEU A 84 -5.33 -7.28 9.60
C LEU A 84 -6.76 -7.23 10.12
N LEU A 85 -7.40 -8.40 10.25
CA LEU A 85 -8.77 -8.49 10.79
C LEU A 85 -8.85 -7.96 12.23
N ALA A 86 -7.94 -8.41 13.10
CA ALA A 86 -7.91 -7.99 14.49
C ALA A 86 -7.70 -6.46 14.64
N PHE A 87 -6.72 -5.90 13.90
CA PHE A 87 -6.46 -4.47 13.94
C PHE A 87 -7.58 -3.65 13.30
N SER A 88 -8.23 -4.14 12.24
CA SER A 88 -9.38 -3.46 11.63
C SER A 88 -10.57 -3.39 12.59
N ILE A 89 -10.85 -4.48 13.32
CA ILE A 89 -11.92 -4.49 14.34
C ILE A 89 -11.58 -3.54 15.49
N LEU A 90 -10.33 -3.57 15.98
CA LEU A 90 -9.88 -2.68 17.05
C LEU A 90 -10.00 -1.20 16.63
N LEU A 91 -9.45 -0.85 15.48
CA LEU A 91 -9.48 0.52 14.97
C LEU A 91 -10.92 0.98 14.65
N TRP A 92 -11.76 0.08 14.11
CA TRP A 92 -13.18 0.36 13.91
C TRP A 92 -13.88 0.72 15.24
N GLY A 93 -13.64 -0.03 16.31
CA GLY A 93 -14.20 0.28 17.62
C GLY A 93 -13.76 1.64 18.15
N VAL A 94 -12.47 1.97 18.00
CA VAL A 94 -11.92 3.28 18.39
C VAL A 94 -12.55 4.41 17.56
N LEU A 95 -12.57 4.28 16.24
CA LEU A 95 -13.13 5.33 15.36
C LEU A 95 -14.64 5.51 15.56
N HIS A 96 -15.36 4.41 15.83
CA HIS A 96 -16.78 4.46 16.17
C HIS A 96 -17.03 5.21 17.49
N ALA A 97 -16.24 4.90 18.53
CA ALA A 97 -16.32 5.59 19.82
C ALA A 97 -15.99 7.08 19.74
N LEU A 98 -15.11 7.48 18.81
CA LEU A 98 -14.75 8.89 18.55
C LEU A 98 -15.74 9.63 17.65
N GLY A 99 -16.83 8.97 17.21
CA GLY A 99 -17.86 9.59 16.36
C GLY A 99 -17.47 9.76 14.90
N GLY A 100 -16.58 8.93 14.38
CA GLY A 100 -16.18 8.92 12.98
C GLY A 100 -17.38 8.74 12.05
N THR A 101 -17.38 9.41 10.90
CA THR A 101 -18.50 9.38 9.93
C THR A 101 -18.59 8.04 9.18
N ARG A 102 -17.45 7.38 8.95
CA ARG A 102 -17.36 6.10 8.22
C ARG A 102 -16.36 5.15 8.87
N PRO A 103 -16.50 4.85 10.18
CA PRO A 103 -15.46 4.22 10.98
C PRO A 103 -15.03 2.84 10.46
N PHE A 104 -15.93 2.08 9.84
CA PHE A 104 -15.61 0.78 9.26
C PHE A 104 -14.71 0.89 8.01
N CYS A 105 -15.08 1.73 7.05
CA CYS A 105 -14.28 1.91 5.83
C CYS A 105 -12.92 2.51 6.16
N ASP A 106 -12.90 3.56 6.97
CA ASP A 106 -11.66 4.25 7.35
C ASP A 106 -10.70 3.34 8.12
N SER A 107 -11.22 2.49 9.04
CA SER A 107 -10.38 1.53 9.75
C SER A 107 -9.78 0.49 8.80
N LEU A 108 -10.60 -0.04 7.89
CA LEU A 108 -10.16 -1.09 6.97
C LEU A 108 -9.14 -0.56 5.97
N THR A 109 -9.39 0.58 5.33
CA THR A 109 -8.45 1.19 4.39
C THR A 109 -7.13 1.57 5.04
N ASN A 110 -7.15 2.14 6.25
CA ASN A 110 -5.93 2.49 6.99
C ASN A 110 -5.09 1.25 7.33
N VAL A 111 -5.70 0.20 7.89
CA VAL A 111 -4.98 -1.02 8.28
C VAL A 111 -4.42 -1.75 7.05
N LEU A 112 -5.20 -1.86 5.97
CA LEU A 112 -4.74 -2.44 4.71
C LEU A 112 -3.59 -1.63 4.10
N SER A 113 -3.65 -0.30 4.12
CA SER A 113 -2.63 0.60 3.60
C SER A 113 -1.30 0.49 4.35
N VAL A 114 -1.36 0.40 5.69
CA VAL A 114 -0.17 0.16 6.52
C VAL A 114 0.50 -1.17 6.14
N ALA A 115 -0.27 -2.23 6.03
CA ALA A 115 0.26 -3.54 5.65
C ALA A 115 0.76 -3.57 4.19
N ALA A 116 0.03 -2.96 3.26
CA ALA A 116 0.43 -2.86 1.86
C ALA A 116 1.78 -2.16 1.73
N MET A 117 2.00 -1.05 2.45
CA MET A 117 3.28 -0.35 2.46
C MET A 117 4.40 -1.20 3.06
N ALA A 118 4.15 -1.93 4.16
CA ALA A 118 5.13 -2.85 4.74
C ALA A 118 5.51 -3.98 3.77
N LEU A 119 4.55 -4.50 3.00
CA LEU A 119 4.80 -5.49 1.94
C LEU A 119 5.53 -4.87 0.74
N THR A 120 5.27 -3.59 0.41
CA THR A 120 6.01 -2.86 -0.63
C THR A 120 7.50 -2.80 -0.29
N VAL A 121 7.84 -2.44 0.94
CA VAL A 121 9.24 -2.44 1.41
C VAL A 121 9.87 -3.83 1.31
N ARG A 122 9.12 -4.89 1.60
CA ARG A 122 9.55 -6.28 1.49
C ARG A 122 9.54 -6.82 0.07
N ARG A 123 9.09 -6.04 -0.91
CA ARG A 123 8.99 -6.40 -2.34
C ARG A 123 8.06 -7.60 -2.59
N ALA A 124 7.11 -7.82 -1.67
CA ALA A 124 6.19 -8.93 -1.73
C ALA A 124 5.09 -8.66 -2.75
N ILE A 125 4.76 -9.67 -3.58
CA ILE A 125 3.74 -9.54 -4.62
C ILE A 125 2.35 -9.28 -4.01
N GLU A 126 2.13 -9.75 -2.79
CA GLU A 126 0.87 -9.64 -2.06
C GLU A 126 0.51 -8.17 -1.74
N GLN A 127 1.46 -7.23 -1.79
CA GLN A 127 1.17 -5.80 -1.67
C GLN A 127 0.08 -5.33 -2.64
N TRP A 128 0.10 -5.85 -3.88
CA TRP A 128 -0.84 -5.42 -4.91
C TRP A 128 -2.28 -5.83 -4.61
N PHE A 129 -2.49 -7.00 -3.99
CA PHE A 129 -3.83 -7.42 -3.54
C PHE A 129 -4.37 -6.47 -2.47
N LEU A 130 -3.51 -6.01 -1.55
CA LEU A 130 -3.93 -5.07 -0.50
C LEU A 130 -4.21 -3.68 -1.08
N TRP A 131 -3.35 -3.18 -1.99
CA TRP A 131 -3.61 -1.90 -2.66
C TRP A 131 -4.90 -1.93 -3.48
N ILE A 132 -5.15 -2.99 -4.25
CA ILE A 132 -6.40 -3.17 -5.00
C ILE A 132 -7.62 -3.22 -4.05
N ALA A 133 -7.50 -3.87 -2.90
CA ALA A 133 -8.58 -3.90 -1.91
C ALA A 133 -8.87 -2.50 -1.35
N VAL A 134 -7.85 -1.71 -1.04
CA VAL A 134 -8.01 -0.29 -0.65
C VAL A 134 -8.71 0.50 -1.75
N ASP A 135 -8.20 0.42 -2.99
CA ASP A 135 -8.76 1.16 -4.12
C ASP A 135 -10.24 0.78 -4.37
N LEU A 136 -10.61 -0.50 -4.23
CA LEU A 136 -11.99 -0.96 -4.37
C LEU A 136 -12.91 -0.36 -3.30
N ILE A 137 -12.47 -0.33 -2.04
CA ILE A 137 -13.25 0.26 -0.95
C ILE A 137 -13.47 1.75 -1.20
N GLU A 138 -12.41 2.46 -1.62
CA GLU A 138 -12.46 3.88 -1.95
C GLU A 138 -13.39 4.16 -3.15
N VAL A 139 -13.32 3.35 -4.21
CA VAL A 139 -14.23 3.46 -5.36
C VAL A 139 -15.69 3.32 -4.92
N VAL A 140 -16.01 2.29 -4.12
CA VAL A 140 -17.38 2.08 -3.61
C VAL A 140 -17.83 3.25 -2.73
N MET A 141 -16.93 3.77 -1.90
CA MET A 141 -17.20 4.89 -1.00
C MET A 141 -17.49 6.18 -1.79
N TRP A 142 -16.66 6.52 -2.77
CA TRP A 142 -16.83 7.72 -3.58
C TRP A 142 -17.95 7.61 -4.60
N TRP A 143 -18.25 6.39 -5.07
CA TRP A 143 -19.46 6.12 -5.85
C TRP A 143 -20.74 6.47 -5.08
N LYS A 144 -20.85 6.04 -3.82
CA LYS A 144 -22.01 6.38 -2.96
C LYS A 144 -22.14 7.90 -2.77
N VAL A 145 -21.00 8.59 -2.46
CA VAL A 145 -21.03 10.04 -2.30
C VAL A 145 -21.47 10.73 -3.59
N TRP A 146 -20.97 10.30 -4.73
CA TRP A 146 -21.37 10.86 -6.02
C TRP A 146 -22.85 10.59 -6.33
N ALA A 147 -23.35 9.40 -6.08
CA ALA A 147 -24.74 9.03 -6.32
C ALA A 147 -25.71 9.82 -5.44
N GLU A 148 -25.31 10.15 -4.19
CA GLU A 148 -26.14 10.91 -3.25
C GLU A 148 -26.09 12.42 -3.47
N THR A 149 -24.93 12.96 -3.84
CA THR A 149 -24.67 14.42 -3.86
C THR A 149 -24.49 15.00 -5.26
N GLY A 150 -24.23 14.17 -6.28
CA GLY A 150 -23.80 14.60 -7.62
C GLY A 150 -22.40 15.20 -7.68
N ASN A 151 -21.71 15.32 -6.53
CA ASN A 151 -20.39 15.92 -6.40
C ASN A 151 -19.29 14.85 -6.32
N SER A 152 -18.02 15.31 -6.36
CA SER A 152 -16.84 14.42 -6.14
C SER A 152 -16.55 13.40 -7.24
N VAL A 153 -17.08 13.61 -8.44
CA VAL A 153 -16.78 12.77 -9.62
C VAL A 153 -15.27 12.67 -9.90
N SER A 154 -14.52 13.75 -9.65
CA SER A 154 -13.06 13.77 -9.82
C SER A 154 -12.34 12.80 -8.88
N LEU A 155 -12.81 12.66 -7.64
CA LEU A 155 -12.27 11.69 -6.68
C LEU A 155 -12.61 10.27 -7.08
N LEU A 156 -13.83 10.01 -7.52
CA LEU A 156 -14.23 8.70 -8.05
C LEU A 156 -13.37 8.29 -9.25
N LEU A 157 -13.18 9.19 -10.22
CA LEU A 157 -12.32 8.94 -11.38
C LEU A 157 -10.87 8.70 -10.98
N MET A 158 -10.36 9.44 -10.02
CA MET A 158 -9.01 9.25 -9.47
C MET A 158 -8.84 7.83 -8.92
N TRP A 159 -9.76 7.36 -8.08
CA TRP A 159 -9.69 6.02 -7.49
C TRP A 159 -9.89 4.90 -8.51
N LEU A 160 -10.75 5.10 -9.52
CA LEU A 160 -10.87 4.18 -10.66
C LEU A 160 -9.55 4.04 -11.43
N LEU A 161 -8.84 5.15 -11.64
CA LEU A 161 -7.52 5.13 -12.26
C LEU A 161 -6.47 4.42 -11.40
N PHE A 162 -6.49 4.60 -10.06
CA PHE A 162 -5.62 3.86 -9.15
C PHE A 162 -5.91 2.37 -9.19
N LEU A 163 -7.17 1.98 -9.13
CA LEU A 163 -7.62 0.59 -9.22
C LEU A 163 -7.16 -0.08 -10.54
N ALA A 164 -7.42 0.57 -11.67
CA ALA A 164 -6.98 0.06 -12.99
C ALA A 164 -5.45 -0.10 -13.05
N ASN A 165 -4.72 0.89 -12.53
CA ASN A 165 -3.26 0.84 -12.44
C ASN A 165 -2.79 -0.29 -11.50
N GLY A 166 -3.41 -0.46 -10.34
CA GLY A 166 -3.09 -1.54 -9.38
C GLY A 166 -3.27 -2.93 -9.99
N VAL A 167 -4.39 -3.15 -10.69
CA VAL A 167 -4.66 -4.40 -11.41
C VAL A 167 -3.61 -4.64 -12.52
N TYR A 168 -3.31 -3.62 -13.33
CA TYR A 168 -2.29 -3.71 -14.37
C TYR A 168 -0.92 -4.10 -13.78
N LEU A 169 -0.52 -3.47 -12.67
CA LEU A 169 0.77 -3.73 -12.03
C LEU A 169 0.82 -5.10 -11.36
N LEU A 170 -0.27 -5.59 -10.80
CA LEU A 170 -0.38 -6.96 -10.31
C LEU A 170 -0.14 -7.95 -11.46
N LEU A 171 -0.82 -7.75 -12.59
CA LEU A 171 -0.65 -8.63 -13.77
C LEU A 171 0.78 -8.59 -14.30
N LEU A 172 1.41 -7.41 -14.33
CA LEU A 172 2.82 -7.27 -14.70
C LEU A 172 3.74 -8.07 -13.77
N TRP A 173 3.54 -7.97 -12.46
CA TRP A 173 4.33 -8.71 -11.47
C TRP A 173 4.11 -10.21 -11.53
N LEU A 174 2.88 -10.66 -11.78
CA LEU A 174 2.56 -12.08 -11.99
C LEU A 174 3.22 -12.64 -13.25
N ARG A 175 3.24 -11.87 -14.35
CA ARG A 175 3.92 -12.28 -15.59
C ARG A 175 5.43 -12.44 -15.38
N THR A 176 6.06 -11.46 -14.74
CA THR A 176 7.49 -11.51 -14.43
C THR A 176 7.83 -12.66 -13.45
N ALA A 177 6.94 -12.93 -12.49
CA ALA A 177 7.09 -14.03 -11.56
C ALA A 177 7.08 -15.44 -12.22
N ARG A 178 6.44 -15.56 -13.38
CA ARG A 178 6.48 -16.80 -14.17
C ARG A 178 7.81 -16.98 -14.89
N GLN A 179 8.49 -15.90 -15.20
CA GLN A 179 9.78 -15.92 -15.91
C GLN A 179 10.97 -16.10 -14.94
N HIS A 180 10.86 -15.54 -13.74
CA HIS A 180 11.89 -15.59 -12.70
C HIS A 180 11.27 -16.10 -11.39
N PRO A 181 11.79 -17.20 -10.80
CA PRO A 181 11.21 -17.79 -9.59
C PRO A 181 11.24 -16.78 -8.43
N LEU A 182 10.09 -16.61 -7.78
CA LEU A 182 9.96 -15.71 -6.63
C LEU A 182 10.71 -16.27 -5.42
N LYS A 183 11.50 -15.43 -4.77
CA LYS A 183 12.10 -15.77 -3.47
C LYS A 183 11.04 -15.73 -2.38
N VAL A 184 11.09 -16.68 -1.45
CA VAL A 184 10.23 -16.65 -0.27
C VAL A 184 10.66 -15.51 0.65
N CYS A 185 9.71 -14.73 1.14
CA CYS A 185 9.99 -13.65 2.08
C CYS A 185 10.53 -14.24 3.40
N CYS A 186 11.85 -14.19 3.60
CA CYS A 186 12.47 -14.70 4.82
C CYS A 186 11.99 -13.86 6.02
N SER A 187 11.59 -14.58 7.08
CA SER A 187 11.43 -13.97 8.40
C SER A 187 12.81 -13.41 8.84
N TYR A 188 12.84 -12.19 9.32
CA TYR A 188 14.04 -11.42 9.72
C TYR A 188 14.90 -12.08 10.84
N ARG A 189 14.70 -13.36 11.12
CA ARG A 189 15.30 -14.05 12.27
C ARG A 189 16.73 -14.59 12.02
N ASN A 190 17.26 -14.57 10.79
CA ASN A 190 18.56 -15.19 10.47
C ASN A 190 19.69 -14.22 10.06
N ALA A 191 19.54 -12.93 10.32
CA ALA A 191 20.61 -11.94 10.05
C ALA A 191 21.41 -11.53 11.31
N ALA A 192 21.21 -12.23 12.43
CA ALA A 192 21.93 -11.96 13.69
C ALA A 192 22.74 -13.18 14.16
N GLY A 193 23.26 -13.97 13.23
CA GLY A 193 24.07 -15.14 13.54
C GLY A 193 25.07 -15.43 12.41
N GLY A 194 26.13 -14.67 12.39
CA GLY A 194 27.29 -14.88 11.52
C GLY A 194 28.32 -13.83 11.75
#